data_f50792aa756cd59f563be2183badf057
#
_entry.id   f50792aa756cd59f563be2183badf057
#
_cell.length_a   1.000
_cell.length_b   1.000
_cell.length_c   1.000
_cell.angle_alpha   90.00
_cell.angle_beta   90.00
_cell.angle_gamma   90.00
#
_symmetry.space_group_name_H-M   'P 1'
#
loop_
_entity.id
_entity.type
_entity.pdbx_description
1 polymer ?
#
loop_
_entity_poly.entity_id
_entity_poly.type
_entity_poly.pdbx_seq_one_letter_code
_entity_poly.pdbx_strand_id
1 'polypeptide(L)'
;MIRAYRLYTGPDGNSHVLRGTISESKLVEAQTILFKETPAHSSYDWHNDPIPQYVITLSGVLEFTTVGGETFILRPGDVLLAEDHTGSGHKWRLINDEPWKRAYVIFKEGANTQFVPDAA
;
A
#
# COMPACT_ATOMS: atom_id res chain seq x y z
N MET A 1 -4.44 -1.12 17.11
CA MET A 1 -3.83 -0.21 16.12
C MET A 1 -4.02 -0.75 14.72
N ILE A 2 -3.98 0.13 13.72
CA ILE A 2 -4.10 -0.25 12.31
C ILE A 2 -2.71 -0.13 11.69
N ARG A 3 -2.07 -1.25 11.41
CA ARG A 3 -0.73 -1.28 10.79
C ARG A 3 -0.83 -0.77 9.34
N ALA A 4 0.10 0.11 8.98
CA ALA A 4 0.16 0.67 7.64
C ALA A 4 1.58 0.70 7.10
N TYR A 5 1.68 0.66 5.78
CA TYR A 5 2.94 0.82 5.05
C TYR A 5 2.70 1.90 3.99
N ARG A 6 3.58 2.89 3.95
CA ARG A 6 3.51 3.95 2.95
C ARG A 6 4.60 3.75 1.91
N LEU A 7 4.19 3.51 0.67
CA LEU A 7 5.07 3.60 -0.48
C LEU A 7 5.08 5.05 -0.94
N TYR A 8 6.24 5.64 -1.05
CA TYR A 8 6.38 7.05 -1.44
C TYR A 8 7.60 7.24 -2.34
N THR A 9 7.63 8.36 -3.06
CA THR A 9 8.78 8.77 -3.86
C THR A 9 9.70 9.62 -3.00
N GLY A 10 10.92 9.17 -2.80
CA GLY A 10 11.93 9.92 -2.05
C GLY A 10 12.56 11.04 -2.88
N PRO A 11 13.40 11.88 -2.25
CA PRO A 11 14.11 12.96 -2.95
C PRO A 11 15.10 12.45 -4.00
N ASP A 12 15.48 11.17 -3.95
CA ASP A 12 16.31 10.50 -4.95
C ASP A 12 15.53 10.05 -6.20
N GLY A 13 14.21 10.28 -6.23
CA GLY A 13 13.32 9.85 -7.32
C GLY A 13 12.93 8.38 -7.27
N ASN A 14 13.33 7.65 -6.24
CA ASN A 14 13.04 6.22 -6.10
C ASN A 14 11.87 5.96 -5.16
N SER A 15 11.23 4.80 -5.33
CA SER A 15 10.21 4.31 -4.41
C SER A 15 10.86 3.81 -3.13
N HIS A 16 10.29 4.22 -2.00
CA HIS A 16 10.71 3.82 -0.65
C HIS A 16 9.49 3.41 0.16
N VAL A 17 9.71 2.73 1.29
CA VAL A 17 8.65 2.35 2.20
C VAL A 17 8.90 2.90 3.61
N LEU A 18 7.84 3.40 4.23
CA LEU A 18 7.78 3.73 5.66
C LEU A 18 6.77 2.82 6.32
N ARG A 19 7.15 2.25 7.45
CA ARG A 19 6.25 1.50 8.32
C ARG A 19 5.62 2.45 9.32
N GLY A 20 4.32 2.28 9.57
CA GLY A 20 3.60 3.13 10.51
C GLY A 20 2.22 2.61 10.83
N THR A 21 1.34 3.51 11.17
CA THR A 21 -0.06 3.23 11.51
C THR A 21 -0.97 4.27 10.88
N ILE A 22 -2.26 3.93 10.78
CA ILE A 22 -3.31 4.89 10.47
C ILE A 22 -3.97 5.31 11.78
N SER A 23 -4.10 6.61 12.02
CA SER A 23 -4.80 7.15 13.20
C SER A 23 -6.26 6.72 13.18
N GLU A 24 -6.73 6.22 14.33
CA GLU A 24 -8.12 5.78 14.47
C GLU A 24 -9.06 6.97 14.68
N SER A 25 -10.33 6.76 14.38
CA SER A 25 -11.41 7.71 14.67
C SER A 25 -11.26 9.07 13.99
N LYS A 26 -10.57 9.13 12.87
CA LYS A 26 -10.41 10.31 12.03
C LYS A 26 -11.04 10.07 10.68
N LEU A 27 -11.81 11.04 10.19
CA LEU A 27 -12.40 10.96 8.85
C LEU A 27 -11.37 11.37 7.80
N VAL A 28 -11.34 10.62 6.70
CA VAL A 28 -10.55 10.97 5.51
C VAL A 28 -11.52 11.15 4.34
N GLU A 29 -11.41 12.27 3.62
CA GLU A 29 -12.23 12.48 2.45
C GLU A 29 -11.80 11.54 1.32
N ALA A 30 -12.73 10.67 0.90
CA ALA A 30 -12.52 9.69 -0.16
C ALA A 30 -13.38 10.06 -1.38
N GLN A 31 -12.85 9.79 -2.57
CA GLN A 31 -13.57 10.02 -3.83
C GLN A 31 -14.23 8.75 -4.34
N THR A 32 -13.49 7.63 -4.35
CA THR A 32 -13.96 6.37 -4.93
C THR A 32 -13.49 5.20 -4.13
N ILE A 33 -14.20 4.08 -4.26
CA ILE A 33 -13.78 2.79 -3.74
C ILE A 33 -13.97 1.73 -4.82
N LEU A 34 -12.97 0.83 -4.95
CA LEU A 34 -13.00 -0.30 -5.88
C LEU A 34 -12.60 -1.56 -5.13
N PHE A 35 -13.40 -2.62 -5.25
CA PHE A 35 -13.05 -3.94 -4.71
C PHE A 35 -12.44 -4.80 -5.82
N LYS A 36 -11.41 -5.56 -5.48
CA LYS A 36 -10.74 -6.45 -6.43
C LYS A 36 -10.28 -7.74 -5.75
N GLU A 37 -10.30 -8.83 -6.51
CA GLU A 37 -9.78 -10.12 -6.09
C GLU A 37 -8.79 -10.64 -7.13
N THR A 38 -7.67 -11.17 -6.66
CA THR A 38 -6.62 -11.77 -7.49
C THR A 38 -6.35 -13.18 -6.95
N PRO A 39 -6.25 -14.21 -7.83
CA PRO A 39 -6.04 -15.60 -7.38
C PRO A 39 -4.78 -15.78 -6.55
N ALA A 40 -4.81 -16.77 -5.65
CA ALA A 40 -3.64 -17.17 -4.87
C ALA A 40 -2.44 -17.44 -5.78
N HIS A 41 -1.23 -17.22 -5.25
CA HIS A 41 0.06 -17.41 -5.94
C HIS A 41 0.32 -16.48 -7.13
N SER A 42 -0.52 -15.47 -7.33
CA SER A 42 -0.28 -14.44 -8.34
C SER A 42 0.88 -13.52 -7.94
N SER A 43 1.47 -12.91 -8.95
CA SER A 43 2.50 -11.89 -8.75
C SER A 43 2.31 -10.76 -9.76
N TYR A 44 2.91 -9.62 -9.48
CA TYR A 44 2.89 -8.48 -10.40
C TYR A 44 4.29 -7.87 -10.43
N ASP A 45 4.80 -7.68 -11.64
CA ASP A 45 6.18 -7.22 -11.86
C ASP A 45 6.30 -5.72 -11.61
N TRP A 46 7.48 -5.17 -11.81
CA TRP A 46 7.82 -3.79 -11.52
C TRP A 46 6.82 -2.80 -12.11
N HIS A 47 6.24 -1.98 -11.24
CA HIS A 47 5.30 -0.93 -11.61
C HIS A 47 5.27 0.11 -10.49
N ASN A 48 4.77 1.30 -10.78
CA ASN A 48 4.39 2.28 -9.76
C ASN A 48 2.86 2.41 -9.74
N ASP A 49 2.34 3.02 -8.69
CA ASP A 49 0.90 3.24 -8.59
C ASP A 49 0.50 4.45 -9.42
N PRO A 50 -0.51 4.31 -10.29
CA PRO A 50 -0.90 5.42 -11.16
C PRO A 50 -1.52 6.59 -10.42
N ILE A 51 -2.16 6.34 -9.28
CA ILE A 51 -2.89 7.34 -8.48
C ILE A 51 -2.65 7.06 -7.00
N PRO A 52 -2.38 8.10 -6.18
CA PRO A 52 -2.30 7.93 -4.72
C PRO A 52 -3.58 7.36 -4.14
N GLN A 53 -3.49 6.31 -3.34
CA GLN A 53 -4.65 5.61 -2.81
C GLN A 53 -4.30 4.75 -1.60
N TYR A 54 -5.34 4.40 -0.82
CA TYR A 54 -5.24 3.31 0.14
C TYR A 54 -5.48 1.98 -0.58
N VAL A 55 -4.76 0.94 -0.14
CA VAL A 55 -5.06 -0.45 -0.49
C VAL A 55 -5.31 -1.18 0.82
N ILE A 56 -6.55 -1.57 1.05
CA ILE A 56 -6.98 -2.22 2.29
C ILE A 56 -7.08 -3.71 2.02
N THR A 57 -6.20 -4.52 2.64
CA THR A 57 -6.16 -5.97 2.42
C THR A 57 -7.17 -6.67 3.31
N LEU A 58 -8.03 -7.46 2.69
CA LEU A 58 -9.07 -8.25 3.36
C LEU A 58 -8.65 -9.71 3.51
N SER A 59 -7.93 -10.27 2.54
CA SER A 59 -7.36 -11.61 2.60
C SER A 59 -6.08 -11.67 1.76
N GLY A 60 -5.28 -12.71 1.98
CA GLY A 60 -3.98 -12.88 1.32
C GLY A 60 -2.84 -12.25 2.11
N VAL A 61 -1.66 -12.83 1.94
CA VAL A 61 -0.41 -12.29 2.49
C VAL A 61 0.54 -12.04 1.33
N LEU A 62 1.06 -10.83 1.25
CA LEU A 62 1.88 -10.38 0.12
C LEU A 62 3.25 -9.94 0.59
N GLU A 63 4.25 -10.24 -0.22
CA GLU A 63 5.58 -9.63 -0.10
C GLU A 63 5.72 -8.55 -1.17
N PHE A 64 5.99 -7.32 -0.73
CA PHE A 64 6.30 -6.19 -1.60
C PHE A 64 7.79 -5.92 -1.58
N THR A 65 8.34 -5.54 -2.74
CA THR A 65 9.75 -5.19 -2.89
C THR A 65 9.86 -3.94 -3.75
N THR A 66 10.58 -2.92 -3.28
CA THR A 66 10.90 -1.75 -4.07
C THR A 66 12.08 -2.03 -5.00
N VAL A 67 12.27 -1.24 -6.03
CA VAL A 67 13.42 -1.37 -6.94
C VAL A 67 14.73 -1.26 -6.18
N GLY A 68 14.79 -0.45 -5.11
CA GLY A 68 15.97 -0.31 -4.26
C GLY A 68 16.21 -1.48 -3.30
N GLY A 69 15.32 -2.49 -3.26
CA GLY A 69 15.49 -3.68 -2.44
C GLY A 69 14.82 -3.64 -1.07
N GLU A 70 14.09 -2.59 -0.73
CA GLU A 70 13.30 -2.55 0.50
C GLU A 70 12.11 -3.51 0.38
N THR A 71 11.81 -4.26 1.44
CA THR A 71 10.72 -5.25 1.44
C THR A 71 9.82 -5.05 2.64
N PHE A 72 8.55 -5.45 2.49
CA PHE A 72 7.62 -5.55 3.59
C PHE A 72 6.56 -6.61 3.30
N ILE A 73 5.92 -7.09 4.36
CA ILE A 73 4.85 -8.09 4.27
C ILE A 73 3.53 -7.40 4.61
N LEU A 74 2.58 -7.50 3.69
CA LEU A 74 1.24 -6.96 3.84
C LEU A 74 0.30 -8.12 4.19
N ARG A 75 -0.44 -7.98 5.31
CA ARG A 75 -1.32 -9.01 5.86
C ARG A 75 -2.76 -8.52 5.88
N PRO A 76 -3.74 -9.43 6.02
CA PRO A 76 -5.14 -9.01 6.20
C PRO A 76 -5.28 -8.03 7.37
N GLY A 77 -6.01 -6.95 7.15
CA GLY A 77 -6.18 -5.86 8.10
C GLY A 77 -5.14 -4.74 7.98
N ASP A 78 -4.03 -4.97 7.27
CA ASP A 78 -3.03 -3.94 7.02
C ASP A 78 -3.50 -2.99 5.92
N VAL A 79 -3.07 -1.74 6.01
CA VAL A 79 -3.35 -0.71 5.01
C VAL A 79 -2.06 -0.33 4.29
N LEU A 80 -2.07 -0.45 2.97
CA LEU A 80 -1.01 0.10 2.14
C LEU A 80 -1.44 1.48 1.67
N LEU A 81 -0.61 2.48 1.95
CA LEU A 81 -0.77 3.83 1.41
C LEU A 81 0.16 3.96 0.21
N ALA A 82 -0.40 3.84 -0.98
CA ALA A 82 0.34 3.79 -2.22
C ALA A 82 0.45 5.20 -2.81
N GLU A 83 1.63 5.80 -2.69
CA GLU A 83 1.91 7.18 -3.09
C GLU A 83 3.20 7.31 -3.92
N ASP A 84 3.73 6.22 -4.47
CA ASP A 84 4.97 6.23 -5.25
C ASP A 84 4.75 6.39 -6.76
N HIS A 85 3.71 7.10 -7.16
CA HIS A 85 3.33 7.25 -8.58
C HIS A 85 4.41 7.90 -9.45
N THR A 86 5.37 8.60 -8.87
CA THR A 86 6.53 9.19 -9.56
C THR A 86 7.85 8.46 -9.28
N GLY A 87 7.80 7.40 -8.48
CA GLY A 87 8.98 6.66 -8.05
C GLY A 87 9.44 5.60 -9.04
N SER A 88 10.51 4.89 -8.66
CA SER A 88 11.09 3.82 -9.48
C SER A 88 10.22 2.55 -9.53
N GLY A 89 9.27 2.41 -8.60
CA GLY A 89 8.32 1.32 -8.60
C GLY A 89 8.61 0.21 -7.60
N HIS A 90 7.70 -0.75 -7.60
CA HIS A 90 7.71 -1.90 -6.72
C HIS A 90 7.10 -3.10 -7.44
N LYS A 91 7.26 -4.28 -6.85
CA LYS A 91 6.59 -5.51 -7.29
C LYS A 91 6.03 -6.22 -6.07
N TRP A 92 5.08 -7.13 -6.29
CA TRP A 92 4.52 -7.95 -5.21
C TRP A 92 4.27 -9.38 -5.66
N ARG A 93 4.18 -10.28 -4.68
CA ARG A 93 3.76 -11.67 -4.87
C ARG A 93 2.93 -12.12 -3.68
N LEU A 94 1.92 -12.94 -3.94
CA LEU A 94 1.14 -13.63 -2.91
C LEU A 94 1.96 -14.81 -2.39
N ILE A 95 2.20 -14.86 -1.10
CA ILE A 95 3.07 -15.86 -0.47
C ILE A 95 2.32 -16.92 0.34
N ASN A 96 1.00 -16.79 0.47
CA ASN A 96 0.15 -17.84 1.07
C ASN A 96 -0.84 -18.40 0.06
N ASP A 97 -1.68 -19.36 0.49
CA ASP A 97 -2.62 -20.07 -0.39
C ASP A 97 -3.97 -19.38 -0.53
N GLU A 98 -4.11 -18.14 -0.05
CA GLU A 98 -5.34 -17.36 -0.11
C GLU A 98 -5.33 -16.37 -1.28
N PRO A 99 -6.49 -16.10 -1.89
CA PRO A 99 -6.57 -15.01 -2.87
C PRO A 99 -6.34 -13.66 -2.20
N TRP A 100 -5.88 -12.69 -2.98
CA TRP A 100 -5.78 -11.32 -2.50
C TRP A 100 -7.09 -10.57 -2.75
N LYS A 101 -7.88 -10.43 -1.71
CA LYS A 101 -9.09 -9.60 -1.69
C LYS A 101 -8.73 -8.26 -1.07
N ARG A 102 -9.05 -7.16 -1.75
CA ARG A 102 -8.71 -5.81 -1.28
C ARG A 102 -9.68 -4.77 -1.78
N ALA A 103 -9.65 -3.64 -1.10
CA ALA A 103 -10.34 -2.43 -1.52
C ALA A 103 -9.32 -1.35 -1.82
N TYR A 104 -9.46 -0.70 -2.97
CA TYR A 104 -8.73 0.52 -3.33
C TYR A 104 -9.61 1.71 -3.00
N VAL A 105 -9.08 2.66 -2.22
CA VAL A 105 -9.80 3.88 -1.86
C VAL A 105 -8.97 5.06 -2.31
N ILE A 106 -9.44 5.77 -3.33
CA ILE A 106 -8.82 7.00 -3.80
C ILE A 106 -9.30 8.14 -2.89
N PHE A 107 -8.37 8.79 -2.21
CA PHE A 107 -8.67 9.93 -1.36
C PHE A 107 -8.59 11.23 -2.16
N LYS A 108 -9.25 12.26 -1.64
CA LYS A 108 -9.23 13.60 -2.24
C LYS A 108 -7.82 14.16 -2.23
N GLU A 109 -7.42 14.83 -3.31
CA GLU A 109 -6.11 15.48 -3.39
C GLU A 109 -5.91 16.45 -2.22
N GLY A 110 -4.75 16.35 -1.58
CA GLY A 110 -4.43 17.14 -0.39
C GLY A 110 -5.05 16.65 0.91
N ALA A 111 -5.81 15.56 0.89
CA ALA A 111 -6.39 14.99 2.11
C ALA A 111 -5.29 14.54 3.08
N ASN A 112 -5.54 14.72 4.38
CA ASN A 112 -4.69 14.13 5.40
C ASN A 112 -4.99 12.63 5.48
N THR A 113 -4.02 11.80 5.11
CA THR A 113 -4.19 10.34 5.06
C THR A 113 -4.17 9.68 6.43
N GLN A 114 -3.88 10.41 7.49
CA GLN A 114 -3.79 9.92 8.87
C GLN A 114 -2.66 8.88 9.07
N PHE A 115 -1.70 8.84 8.16
CA PHE A 115 -0.53 7.99 8.32
C PHE A 115 0.43 8.59 9.34
N VAL A 116 0.85 7.78 10.31
CA VAL A 116 1.82 8.15 11.34
C VAL A 116 2.98 7.16 11.24
N PRO A 117 4.19 7.60 10.83
CA PRO A 117 5.33 6.71 10.77
C PRO A 117 5.73 6.24 12.16
N ASP A 118 6.25 5.01 12.26
CA ASP A 118 6.81 4.51 13.50
C ASP A 118 7.99 5.39 13.93
N ALA A 119 8.22 5.48 15.22
CA ALA A 119 9.39 6.18 15.76
C ALA A 119 10.68 5.49 15.29
N ALA A 120 11.66 6.30 14.96
CA ALA A 120 12.97 5.82 14.53
C ALA A 120 13.74 5.15 15.69
#